data_1ee5457de03b42c4312ed436f4d67de5
#
_entry.id   1ee5457de03b42c4312ed436f4d67de5
#
_cell.length_a   1.000
_cell.length_b   1.000
_cell.length_c   1.000
_cell.angle_alpha   90.00
_cell.angle_beta   90.00
_cell.angle_gamma   90.00
#
_symmetry.space_group_name_H-M   'P 1'
#
loop_
_entity.id
_entity.type
_entity.pdbx_description
1 polymer ?
#
loop_
_entity_poly.entity_id
_entity_poly.type
_entity_poly.pdbx_seq_one_letter_code
_entity_poly.pdbx_strand_id
1 'polypeptide(L)'
;MKKDIKSTTSWTICTECQGQGKKSRRPKKKVRLRYQIALEQFEKSNGEGIAPVRPKGHLDSCKNCSGSGLIPNSSTPIADKENYPHVAIIGGGIGGTALAVACLHRGIPFTLYERDSNFEARSQGYGLTLQQASKAIEGLGLFSLEEGIISTRHLVHTTEG
;
A
#
# COMPACT_ATOMS: atom_id res chain seq x y z
N MET A 1 29.62 15.19 22.18
CA MET A 1 28.24 15.28 21.69
C MET A 1 27.69 13.85 21.52
N LYS A 2 26.85 13.38 22.44
CA LYS A 2 26.17 12.10 22.34
C LYS A 2 25.09 12.27 21.28
N LYS A 3 25.20 11.59 20.12
CA LYS A 3 24.10 11.43 19.19
C LYS A 3 23.05 10.60 19.91
N ASP A 4 21.91 11.20 20.21
CA ASP A 4 20.72 10.49 20.63
C ASP A 4 20.35 9.51 19.53
N ILE A 5 20.53 8.24 19.80
CA ILE A 5 20.02 7.15 18.96
C ILE A 5 18.51 7.27 19.07
N LYS A 6 17.85 7.91 18.09
CA LYS A 6 16.40 7.86 17.93
C LYS A 6 16.02 6.39 17.99
N SER A 7 15.24 6.01 18.97
CA SER A 7 14.72 4.64 19.10
C SER A 7 14.02 4.29 17.79
N THR A 8 14.60 3.34 17.07
CA THR A 8 14.05 2.90 15.77
C THR A 8 12.70 2.25 16.08
N THR A 9 11.62 2.95 15.82
CA THR A 9 10.28 2.41 16.00
C THR A 9 10.09 1.32 14.96
N SER A 10 9.87 0.09 15.40
CA SER A 10 9.47 -1.00 14.54
C SER A 10 7.98 -0.89 14.21
N TRP A 11 7.58 -1.46 13.09
CA TRP A 11 6.20 -1.42 12.61
C TRP A 11 5.69 -2.83 12.35
N THR A 12 4.40 -3.02 12.56
CA THR A 12 3.68 -4.24 12.18
C THR A 12 2.36 -3.89 11.52
N ILE A 13 1.76 -4.84 10.81
CA ILE A 13 0.47 -4.62 10.17
C ILE A 13 -0.63 -4.33 11.19
N CYS A 14 -1.50 -3.39 10.87
CA CYS A 14 -2.69 -3.12 11.66
C CYS A 14 -3.64 -4.33 11.57
N THR A 15 -3.92 -4.96 12.69
CA THR A 15 -4.80 -6.14 12.77
C THR A 15 -6.23 -5.86 12.37
N GLU A 16 -6.71 -4.63 12.60
CA GLU A 16 -8.07 -4.25 12.25
C GLU A 16 -8.35 -4.15 10.75
N CYS A 17 -7.39 -3.69 9.96
CA CYS A 17 -7.53 -3.58 8.51
C CYS A 17 -6.60 -4.54 7.75
N GLN A 18 -5.89 -5.42 8.49
CA GLN A 18 -4.95 -6.40 7.92
C GLN A 18 -3.91 -5.76 6.97
N GLY A 19 -3.40 -4.60 7.37
CA GLY A 19 -2.41 -3.86 6.60
C GLY A 19 -2.94 -3.10 5.38
N GLN A 20 -4.26 -3.08 5.15
CA GLN A 20 -4.85 -2.40 3.97
C GLN A 20 -5.01 -0.88 4.16
N GLY A 21 -4.91 -0.38 5.38
CA GLY A 21 -5.16 1.03 5.69
C GLY A 21 -6.63 1.45 5.54
N LYS A 22 -7.47 0.61 4.97
CA LYS A 22 -8.88 0.88 4.67
C LYS A 22 -9.77 -0.24 5.14
N LYS A 23 -11.01 0.10 5.49
CA LYS A 23 -12.07 -0.85 5.82
C LYS A 23 -13.26 -0.67 4.89
N SER A 24 -13.80 -1.77 4.38
CA SER A 24 -15.02 -1.72 3.58
C SER A 24 -16.23 -1.48 4.47
N ARG A 25 -16.96 -0.43 4.17
CA ARG A 25 -18.25 -0.12 4.78
C ARG A 25 -19.37 -0.68 3.93
N ARG A 26 -20.32 -1.35 4.59
CA ARG A 26 -21.50 -1.90 3.92
C ARG A 26 -22.27 -0.78 3.18
N PRO A 27 -22.75 -1.01 1.95
CA PRO A 27 -23.57 -0.04 1.24
C PRO A 27 -24.80 0.38 2.05
N LYS A 28 -25.23 1.65 1.93
CA LYS A 28 -26.40 2.17 2.62
C LYS A 28 -27.64 1.32 2.37
N LYS A 29 -28.54 1.21 3.34
CA LYS A 29 -29.78 0.42 3.25
C LYS A 29 -30.57 0.68 1.96
N LYS A 30 -30.73 1.95 1.58
CA LYS A 30 -31.41 2.34 0.34
C LYS A 30 -30.76 1.77 -0.93
N VAL A 31 -29.43 1.73 -1.00
CA VAL A 31 -28.69 1.18 -2.16
C VAL A 31 -28.85 -0.32 -2.23
N ARG A 32 -28.78 -1.01 -1.11
CA ARG A 32 -28.98 -2.46 -1.03
C ARG A 32 -30.41 -2.85 -1.41
N LEU A 33 -31.40 -2.10 -0.94
CA LEU A 33 -32.81 -2.33 -1.28
C LEU A 33 -33.06 -2.15 -2.77
N ARG A 34 -32.50 -1.09 -3.39
CA ARG A 34 -32.60 -0.89 -4.84
C ARG A 34 -31.99 -2.04 -5.63
N TYR A 35 -30.85 -2.54 -5.19
CA TYR A 35 -30.22 -3.70 -5.83
C TYR A 35 -31.08 -4.96 -5.70
N GLN A 36 -31.67 -5.22 -4.52
CA GLN A 36 -32.58 -6.36 -4.32
C GLN A 36 -33.79 -6.29 -5.25
N ILE A 37 -34.44 -5.12 -5.34
CA ILE A 37 -35.59 -4.92 -6.23
C ILE A 37 -35.19 -5.16 -7.69
N ALA A 38 -34.05 -4.62 -8.12
CA ALA A 38 -33.56 -4.80 -9.48
C ALA A 38 -33.24 -6.29 -9.78
N LEU A 39 -32.67 -7.01 -8.80
CA LEU A 39 -32.37 -8.44 -8.94
C LEU A 39 -33.68 -9.26 -9.07
N GLU A 40 -34.68 -8.98 -8.22
CA GLU A 40 -35.97 -9.65 -8.30
C GLU A 40 -36.70 -9.38 -9.64
N GLN A 41 -36.57 -8.15 -10.17
CA GLN A 41 -37.13 -7.82 -11.49
C GLN A 41 -36.42 -8.59 -12.61
N PHE A 42 -35.10 -8.69 -12.55
CA PHE A 42 -34.29 -9.42 -13.50
C PHE A 42 -34.62 -10.93 -13.47
N GLU A 43 -34.79 -11.50 -12.28
CA GLU A 43 -35.20 -12.91 -12.12
C GLU A 43 -36.63 -13.16 -12.68
N LYS A 44 -37.58 -12.25 -12.42
CA LYS A 44 -38.94 -12.32 -12.94
C LYS A 44 -39.02 -12.20 -14.46
N SER A 45 -38.06 -11.53 -15.09
CA SER A 45 -37.93 -11.45 -16.56
C SER A 45 -37.18 -12.63 -17.17
N ASN A 46 -36.97 -13.73 -16.43
CA ASN A 46 -36.20 -14.89 -16.86
C ASN A 46 -34.76 -14.54 -17.32
N GLY A 47 -34.16 -13.46 -16.73
CA GLY A 47 -32.82 -13.02 -17.06
C GLY A 47 -32.73 -12.16 -18.33
N GLU A 48 -33.86 -11.68 -18.85
CA GLU A 48 -33.83 -10.73 -19.96
C GLU A 48 -33.37 -9.35 -19.53
N GLY A 49 -32.40 -8.77 -20.25
CA GLY A 49 -31.83 -7.46 -20.01
C GLY A 49 -30.43 -7.49 -19.39
N ILE A 50 -30.03 -6.35 -18.81
CA ILE A 50 -28.71 -6.20 -18.16
C ILE A 50 -28.81 -6.65 -16.70
N ALA A 51 -27.99 -7.64 -16.33
CA ALA A 51 -27.93 -8.14 -14.96
C ALA A 51 -27.53 -7.03 -13.99
N PRO A 52 -28.24 -6.85 -12.86
CA PRO A 52 -27.91 -5.83 -11.88
C PRO A 52 -26.54 -6.04 -11.26
N VAL A 53 -25.70 -4.98 -11.26
CA VAL A 53 -24.36 -5.03 -10.69
C VAL A 53 -24.46 -4.83 -9.17
N ARG A 54 -23.88 -5.77 -8.42
CA ARG A 54 -23.83 -5.70 -6.96
C ARG A 54 -23.13 -4.41 -6.50
N PRO A 55 -23.76 -3.57 -5.66
CA PRO A 55 -23.16 -2.33 -5.19
C PRO A 55 -21.93 -2.61 -4.34
N LYS A 56 -20.81 -1.99 -4.68
CA LYS A 56 -19.57 -2.05 -3.90
C LYS A 56 -19.72 -1.27 -2.60
N GLY A 57 -19.09 -1.73 -1.53
CA GLY A 57 -18.97 -1.01 -0.28
C GLY A 57 -18.11 0.26 -0.43
N HIS A 58 -18.33 1.23 0.43
CA HIS A 58 -17.45 2.40 0.53
C HIS A 58 -16.19 2.01 1.31
N LEU A 59 -15.02 2.48 0.86
CA LEU A 59 -13.76 2.27 1.56
C LEU A 59 -13.48 3.50 2.43
N ASP A 60 -13.56 3.32 3.75
CA ASP A 60 -13.17 4.34 4.72
C ASP A 60 -11.76 4.06 5.24
N SER A 61 -10.99 5.11 5.56
CA SER A 61 -9.70 4.96 6.22
C SER A 61 -9.85 4.22 7.55
N CYS A 62 -8.97 3.29 7.82
CA CYS A 62 -8.94 2.58 9.10
C CYS A 62 -8.59 3.54 10.22
N LYS A 63 -9.45 3.64 11.22
CA LYS A 63 -9.26 4.58 12.34
C LYS A 63 -8.09 4.19 13.25
N ASN A 64 -7.82 2.89 13.40
CA ASN A 64 -6.78 2.38 14.28
C ASN A 64 -5.37 2.74 13.80
N CYS A 65 -5.13 2.71 12.50
CA CYS A 65 -3.84 3.04 11.90
C CYS A 65 -3.87 4.36 11.10
N SER A 66 -4.95 5.14 11.21
CA SER A 66 -5.14 6.42 10.47
C SER A 66 -4.92 6.30 8.96
N GLY A 67 -5.14 5.09 8.41
CA GLY A 67 -5.03 4.85 6.97
C GLY A 67 -3.67 4.32 6.50
N SER A 68 -2.64 4.28 7.33
CA SER A 68 -1.30 3.78 6.96
C SER A 68 -1.26 2.26 6.73
N GLY A 69 -2.10 1.50 7.40
CA GLY A 69 -2.03 0.04 7.44
C GLY A 69 -1.05 -0.52 8.47
N LEU A 70 -0.26 0.34 9.12
CA LEU A 70 0.77 -0.04 10.10
C LEU A 70 0.44 0.52 11.48
N ILE A 71 0.92 -0.18 12.50
CA ILE A 71 0.91 0.27 13.90
C ILE A 71 2.31 0.10 14.48
N PRO A 72 2.72 0.95 15.45
CA PRO A 72 3.99 0.80 16.13
C PRO A 72 4.11 -0.56 16.82
N ASN A 73 5.29 -1.13 16.79
CA ASN A 73 5.63 -2.38 17.48
C ASN A 73 6.95 -2.23 18.23
N SER A 74 7.13 -2.99 19.29
CA SER A 74 8.36 -2.99 20.09
C SER A 74 9.53 -3.67 19.37
N SER A 75 9.26 -4.56 18.44
CA SER A 75 10.27 -5.30 17.68
C SER A 75 9.81 -5.54 16.25
N THR A 76 10.75 -5.76 15.35
CA THR A 76 10.45 -6.18 13.97
C THR A 76 9.76 -7.55 14.00
N PRO A 77 8.67 -7.75 13.23
CA PRO A 77 8.01 -9.04 13.14
C PRO A 77 8.99 -10.15 12.73
N ILE A 78 8.89 -11.29 13.41
CA ILE A 78 9.69 -12.48 13.07
C ILE A 78 9.10 -13.12 11.81
N ALA A 79 9.98 -13.58 10.91
CA ALA A 79 9.54 -14.23 9.68
C ALA A 79 8.84 -15.56 9.98
N ASP A 80 7.58 -15.65 9.56
CA ASP A 80 6.73 -16.84 9.71
C ASP A 80 6.91 -17.76 8.48
N LYS A 81 7.82 -18.71 8.62
CA LYS A 81 8.17 -19.67 7.55
C LYS A 81 7.16 -20.81 7.42
N GLU A 82 6.27 -20.98 8.39
CA GLU A 82 5.28 -22.06 8.39
C GLU A 82 4.03 -21.67 7.59
N ASN A 83 3.60 -20.41 7.72
CA ASN A 83 2.36 -19.94 7.09
C ASN A 83 2.58 -19.16 5.80
N TYR A 84 3.80 -18.66 5.52
CA TYR A 84 4.09 -17.89 4.31
C TYR A 84 5.16 -18.54 3.44
N PRO A 85 5.00 -18.49 2.11
CA PRO A 85 6.05 -18.90 1.19
C PRO A 85 7.27 -17.96 1.28
N HIS A 86 8.45 -18.49 1.01
CA HIS A 86 9.66 -17.67 0.90
C HIS A 86 9.63 -16.86 -0.41
N VAL A 87 9.79 -15.55 -0.33
CA VAL A 87 9.76 -14.64 -1.48
C VAL A 87 11.17 -14.31 -1.93
N ALA A 88 11.50 -14.61 -3.18
CA ALA A 88 12.74 -14.16 -3.82
C ALA A 88 12.47 -12.83 -4.54
N ILE A 89 13.13 -11.75 -4.11
CA ILE A 89 13.03 -10.42 -4.70
C ILE A 89 14.28 -10.18 -5.54
N ILE A 90 14.11 -9.98 -6.83
CA ILE A 90 15.20 -9.74 -7.75
C ILE A 90 15.29 -8.25 -8.09
N GLY A 91 16.36 -7.62 -7.66
CA GLY A 91 16.63 -6.18 -7.80
C GLY A 91 16.30 -5.37 -6.56
N GLY A 92 17.28 -4.61 -6.06
CA GLY A 92 17.21 -3.72 -4.90
C GLY A 92 16.79 -2.28 -5.24
N GLY A 93 16.24 -2.04 -6.42
CA GLY A 93 15.67 -0.74 -6.76
C GLY A 93 14.46 -0.38 -5.89
N ILE A 94 13.82 0.77 -6.16
CA ILE A 94 12.72 1.32 -5.35
C ILE A 94 11.60 0.28 -5.14
N GLY A 95 11.20 -0.43 -6.19
CA GLY A 95 10.14 -1.43 -6.11
C GLY A 95 10.53 -2.65 -5.27
N GLY A 96 11.73 -3.19 -5.47
CA GLY A 96 12.24 -4.35 -4.72
C GLY A 96 12.44 -4.01 -3.24
N THR A 97 13.00 -2.85 -2.94
CA THR A 97 13.16 -2.38 -1.56
C THR A 97 11.81 -2.13 -0.89
N ALA A 98 10.85 -1.52 -1.57
CA ALA A 98 9.50 -1.32 -1.04
C ALA A 98 8.80 -2.67 -0.75
N LEU A 99 8.95 -3.65 -1.64
CA LEU A 99 8.42 -5.01 -1.43
C LEU A 99 9.09 -5.69 -0.24
N ALA A 100 10.42 -5.57 -0.11
CA ALA A 100 11.17 -6.14 1.01
C ALA A 100 10.68 -5.57 2.36
N VAL A 101 10.50 -4.23 2.45
CA VAL A 101 9.95 -3.56 3.63
C VAL A 101 8.52 -4.02 3.92
N ALA A 102 7.70 -4.17 2.88
CA ALA A 102 6.33 -4.67 3.03
C ALA A 102 6.30 -6.11 3.55
N CYS A 103 7.22 -6.98 3.11
CA CYS A 103 7.39 -8.33 3.63
C CYS A 103 7.83 -8.31 5.09
N LEU A 104 8.81 -7.45 5.43
CA LEU A 104 9.34 -7.30 6.79
C LEU A 104 8.22 -6.97 7.79
N HIS A 105 7.39 -5.97 7.49
CA HIS A 105 6.27 -5.58 8.36
C HIS A 105 5.18 -6.65 8.51
N ARG A 106 5.16 -7.63 7.62
CA ARG A 106 4.19 -8.74 7.63
C ARG A 106 4.75 -10.06 8.14
N GLY A 107 6.04 -10.09 8.49
CA GLY A 107 6.70 -11.35 8.85
C GLY A 107 6.75 -12.34 7.69
N ILE A 108 6.72 -11.88 6.44
CA ILE A 108 6.88 -12.74 5.27
C ILE A 108 8.36 -12.98 5.03
N PRO A 109 8.83 -14.25 5.00
CA PRO A 109 10.22 -14.55 4.75
C PRO A 109 10.62 -14.17 3.32
N PHE A 110 11.74 -13.46 3.17
CA PHE A 110 12.22 -13.08 1.84
C PHE A 110 13.74 -13.06 1.76
N THR A 111 14.26 -13.11 0.53
CA THR A 111 15.65 -12.80 0.20
C THR A 111 15.66 -11.79 -0.94
N LEU A 112 16.38 -10.68 -0.73
CA LEU A 112 16.60 -9.67 -1.76
C LEU A 112 17.94 -9.90 -2.43
N TYR A 113 17.92 -10.04 -3.74
CA TYR A 113 19.11 -10.20 -4.59
C TYR A 113 19.33 -8.88 -5.34
N GLU A 114 20.50 -8.28 -5.16
CA GLU A 114 20.90 -7.08 -5.90
C GLU A 114 22.25 -7.36 -6.58
N ARG A 115 22.36 -6.95 -7.83
CA ARG A 115 23.58 -7.12 -8.61
C ARG A 115 24.68 -6.16 -8.19
N ASP A 116 24.30 -4.93 -7.86
CA ASP A 116 25.23 -3.88 -7.53
C ASP A 116 25.69 -4.03 -6.07
N SER A 117 26.99 -3.87 -5.84
CA SER A 117 27.61 -4.07 -4.53
C SER A 117 27.26 -2.98 -3.50
N ASN A 118 26.86 -1.80 -3.98
CA ASN A 118 26.45 -0.66 -3.14
C ASN A 118 25.59 0.32 -3.94
N PHE A 119 24.97 1.28 -3.27
CA PHE A 119 24.10 2.29 -3.88
C PHE A 119 24.81 3.23 -4.87
N GLU A 120 26.11 3.42 -4.73
CA GLU A 120 26.91 4.32 -5.54
C GLU A 120 27.53 3.64 -6.79
N ALA A 121 27.38 2.32 -6.90
CA ALA A 121 28.03 1.53 -7.95
C ALA A 121 27.75 2.04 -9.38
N ARG A 122 26.63 2.71 -9.59
CA ARG A 122 26.26 3.29 -10.88
C ARG A 122 26.32 4.81 -10.91
N SER A 123 26.60 5.49 -9.80
CA SER A 123 26.56 6.96 -9.67
C SER A 123 25.28 7.57 -10.24
N GLN A 124 24.16 6.86 -10.19
CA GLN A 124 22.87 7.26 -10.75
C GLN A 124 21.90 7.54 -9.63
N GLY A 125 21.54 8.80 -9.46
CA GLY A 125 20.43 9.21 -8.65
C GLY A 125 19.39 9.90 -9.53
N TYR A 126 18.10 9.57 -9.36
CA TYR A 126 17.03 10.32 -10.00
C TYR A 126 16.11 10.91 -8.96
N GLY A 127 15.59 12.11 -9.27
CA GLY A 127 14.48 12.65 -8.53
C GLY A 127 13.23 11.80 -8.75
N LEU A 128 12.51 11.47 -7.67
CA LEU A 128 11.23 10.76 -7.72
C LEU A 128 10.12 11.74 -7.31
N THR A 129 9.15 11.92 -8.20
CA THR A 129 7.94 12.69 -7.89
C THR A 129 6.89 11.74 -7.30
N LEU A 130 6.54 11.93 -6.05
CA LEU A 130 5.68 10.99 -5.32
C LEU A 130 4.18 11.17 -5.53
N GLN A 131 3.72 12.28 -6.08
CA GLN A 131 2.31 12.54 -6.39
C GLN A 131 1.32 11.79 -5.45
N GLN A 132 0.56 10.83 -5.98
CA GLN A 132 -0.38 10.02 -5.20
C GLN A 132 0.30 8.92 -4.37
N ALA A 133 1.57 8.64 -4.59
CA ALA A 133 2.32 7.62 -3.86
C ALA A 133 2.72 8.05 -2.45
N SER A 134 2.56 9.33 -2.07
CA SER A 134 2.84 9.83 -0.73
C SER A 134 2.17 8.99 0.37
N LYS A 135 0.92 8.58 0.17
CA LYS A 135 0.21 7.70 1.11
C LYS A 135 0.74 6.26 1.13
N ALA A 136 1.31 5.78 0.03
CA ALA A 136 1.91 4.45 -0.01
C ALA A 136 3.19 4.39 0.84
N ILE A 137 3.91 5.50 0.96
CA ILE A 137 5.12 5.61 1.77
C ILE A 137 4.80 5.46 3.25
N GLU A 138 3.67 6.00 3.72
CA GLU A 138 3.20 5.77 5.09
C GLU A 138 2.98 4.27 5.36
N GLY A 139 2.48 3.53 4.37
CA GLY A 139 2.34 2.07 4.40
C GLY A 139 3.67 1.30 4.42
N LEU A 140 4.80 1.98 4.24
CA LEU A 140 6.16 1.45 4.42
C LEU A 140 6.81 1.89 5.74
N GLY A 141 6.09 2.64 6.58
CA GLY A 141 6.61 3.15 7.86
C GLY A 141 7.42 4.44 7.75
N LEU A 142 7.38 5.11 6.60
CA LEU A 142 8.06 6.38 6.36
C LEU A 142 7.05 7.52 6.53
N PHE A 143 6.91 8.06 7.74
CA PHE A 143 5.91 9.08 8.09
C PHE A 143 6.42 10.52 7.95
N SER A 144 7.72 10.72 7.88
CA SER A 144 8.33 12.01 7.62
C SER A 144 9.47 11.83 6.62
N LEU A 145 9.26 12.30 5.41
CA LEU A 145 10.36 12.49 4.47
C LEU A 145 10.93 13.87 4.72
N GLU A 146 12.23 13.93 5.05
CA GLU A 146 12.93 15.18 5.14
C GLU A 146 12.98 15.80 3.73
N GLU A 147 12.53 17.04 3.64
CA GLU A 147 12.63 17.97 2.52
C GLU A 147 12.62 17.40 1.09
N GLY A 148 11.42 17.27 0.55
CA GLY A 148 11.24 17.17 -0.90
C GLY A 148 11.02 18.55 -1.52
N ILE A 149 11.48 18.74 -2.74
CA ILE A 149 11.14 19.93 -3.54
C ILE A 149 9.72 19.76 -4.06
N ILE A 150 8.84 20.73 -3.77
CA ILE A 150 7.49 20.74 -4.32
C ILE A 150 7.59 21.03 -5.83
N SER A 151 7.16 20.09 -6.67
CA SER A 151 7.06 20.33 -8.10
C SER A 151 5.94 21.33 -8.38
N THR A 152 6.31 22.51 -8.84
CA THR A 152 5.38 23.60 -9.15
C THR A 152 5.05 23.68 -10.63
N ARG A 153 5.75 22.91 -11.48
CA ARG A 153 5.58 22.98 -12.93
C ARG A 153 5.85 21.64 -13.59
N HIS A 154 4.93 21.18 -14.44
CA HIS A 154 5.13 20.04 -15.33
C HIS A 154 5.25 20.55 -16.76
N LEU A 155 6.39 20.29 -17.38
CA LEU A 155 6.60 20.57 -18.79
C LEU A 155 6.35 19.30 -19.58
N VAL A 156 5.40 19.35 -20.49
CA VAL A 156 5.15 18.26 -21.44
C VAL A 156 5.71 18.73 -22.80
N HIS A 157 6.72 18.02 -23.28
CA HIS A 157 7.25 18.23 -24.62
C HIS A 157 6.47 17.36 -25.60
N THR A 158 5.96 17.97 -26.66
CA THR A 158 5.42 17.25 -27.82
C THR A 158 6.54 16.90 -28.78
N THR A 159 6.30 15.98 -29.71
CA THR A 159 7.26 15.62 -30.76
C THR A 159 7.57 16.76 -31.75
N GLU A 160 6.84 17.87 -31.65
CA GLU A 160 6.99 19.05 -32.52
C GLU A 160 7.72 20.22 -31.79
N GLY A 161 8.21 20.04 -30.57
CA GLY A 161 8.96 21.05 -29.78
C GLY A 161 8.16 21.63 -28.64
#